data_360bdb98748b5641f7e94247ecbd6941
#
_entry.id   360bdb98748b5641f7e94247ecbd6941
#
_cell.length_a   1.000
_cell.length_b   1.000
_cell.length_c   1.000
_cell.angle_alpha   90.00
_cell.angle_beta   90.00
_cell.angle_gamma   90.00
#
_symmetry.space_group_name_H-M   'P 1'
#
loop_
_entity.id
_entity.type
_entity.pdbx_description
1 polymer ?
#
loop_
_entity_poly.entity_id
_entity_poly.type
_entity_poly.pdbx_seq_one_letter_code
_entity_poly.pdbx_strand_id
1 'polypeptide(L)'
;MRPLIPLERFRTFAVGLDHPEGLAFDADGTLWAGGELGQIYRIGPKGRIREISRLGGFCLGLTFSRAQELYVCNFKLPALLRLNRKGRVLDSWNRCGRRRFKTPNFSLFDAEGNLYFSDSGDWAEANGCVYRLRKNGQVEMFAGPFAFANGLALSADERFLYVVQSTRDNVLEIEIRADGSAGKPKVYASGLARVPDGMALDAMGNLYVTCYASDNVYKVSPRGKVQLLAYDPTRTMIAGPTNVAFGGPNFDQMFFANLGRWHVCQAPAGVRGQLLANQR
;
A
#
# COMPACT_ATOMS: atom_id res chain seq x y z
N MET A 1 -0.72 -18.80 -17.70
CA MET A 1 -1.78 -17.80 -17.97
C MET A 1 -1.11 -16.62 -18.67
N ARG A 2 -1.67 -16.10 -19.78
CA ARG A 2 -1.07 -14.96 -20.50
C ARG A 2 -1.37 -13.66 -19.71
N PRO A 3 -0.36 -12.78 -19.46
CA PRO A 3 -0.57 -11.52 -18.79
C PRO A 3 -1.49 -10.58 -19.60
N LEU A 4 -2.29 -9.75 -18.90
CA LEU A 4 -3.14 -8.73 -19.54
C LEU A 4 -2.32 -7.57 -20.09
N ILE A 5 -1.23 -7.22 -19.41
CA ILE A 5 -0.28 -6.17 -19.82
C ILE A 5 1.07 -6.83 -20.05
N PRO A 6 1.59 -6.86 -21.31
CA PRO A 6 2.91 -7.37 -21.60
C PRO A 6 4.01 -6.44 -21.08
N LEU A 7 5.20 -7.01 -20.75
CA LEU A 7 6.30 -6.25 -20.13
C LEU A 7 6.79 -5.07 -20.98
N GLU A 8 6.66 -5.15 -22.30
CA GLU A 8 7.03 -4.09 -23.24
C GLU A 8 6.21 -2.80 -23.07
N ARG A 9 5.09 -2.88 -22.32
CA ARG A 9 4.28 -1.71 -21.97
C ARG A 9 4.76 -1.02 -20.70
N PHE A 10 5.63 -1.68 -19.92
CA PHE A 10 6.23 -1.09 -18.74
C PHE A 10 7.40 -0.18 -19.12
N ARG A 11 7.61 0.86 -18.31
CA ARG A 11 8.73 1.79 -18.43
C ARG A 11 9.29 2.07 -17.04
N THR A 12 10.60 2.18 -16.94
CA THR A 12 11.23 2.70 -15.74
C THR A 12 10.85 4.17 -15.57
N PHE A 13 10.34 4.51 -14.38
CA PHE A 13 9.94 5.88 -14.05
C PHE A 13 11.04 6.62 -13.28
N ALA A 14 11.61 5.99 -12.25
CA ALA A 14 12.66 6.56 -11.41
C ALA A 14 13.67 5.49 -11.00
N VAL A 15 14.97 5.82 -11.01
CA VAL A 15 16.07 4.89 -10.65
C VAL A 15 16.98 5.56 -9.62
N GLY A 16 17.52 4.77 -8.69
CA GLY A 16 18.45 5.26 -7.65
C GLY A 16 17.77 5.43 -6.29
N LEU A 17 16.62 4.77 -6.08
CA LEU A 17 16.04 4.64 -4.76
C LEU A 17 16.69 3.47 -4.01
N ASP A 18 16.71 3.54 -2.68
CA ASP A 18 17.16 2.43 -1.85
C ASP A 18 15.97 1.49 -1.58
N HIS A 19 15.87 0.41 -2.36
CA HIS A 19 14.87 -0.65 -2.21
C HIS A 19 13.46 -0.09 -1.89
N PRO A 20 12.82 0.63 -2.84
CA PRO A 20 11.55 1.29 -2.58
C PRO A 20 10.46 0.27 -2.28
N GLU A 21 9.69 0.55 -1.23
CA GLU A 21 8.60 -0.34 -0.79
C GLU A 21 7.23 0.33 -0.91
N GLY A 22 6.97 1.40 -0.16
CA GLY A 22 5.70 2.12 -0.20
C GLY A 22 5.68 3.23 -1.23
N LEU A 23 4.52 3.45 -1.85
CA LEU A 23 4.26 4.53 -2.79
C LEU A 23 3.01 5.31 -2.41
N ALA A 24 3.06 6.63 -2.51
CA ALA A 24 1.88 7.49 -2.39
C ALA A 24 1.98 8.71 -3.30
N PHE A 25 0.87 9.15 -3.88
CA PHE A 25 0.78 10.42 -4.57
C PHE A 25 0.21 11.50 -3.64
N ASP A 26 0.86 12.67 -3.60
CA ASP A 26 0.27 13.85 -2.97
C ASP A 26 -0.79 14.49 -3.90
N ALA A 27 -1.51 15.51 -3.41
CA ALA A 27 -2.56 16.18 -4.18
C ALA A 27 -2.02 16.92 -5.42
N ASP A 28 -0.72 17.25 -5.45
CA ASP A 28 -0.08 17.90 -6.60
C ASP A 28 0.31 16.88 -7.68
N GLY A 29 0.02 15.59 -7.49
CA GLY A 29 0.41 14.51 -8.41
C GLY A 29 1.90 14.15 -8.33
N THR A 30 2.60 14.53 -7.27
CA THR A 30 4.00 14.12 -7.04
C THR A 30 4.01 12.77 -6.34
N LEU A 31 4.82 11.84 -6.82
CA LEU A 31 5.03 10.53 -6.22
C LEU A 31 5.99 10.63 -5.03
N TRP A 32 5.67 9.92 -3.95
CA TRP A 32 6.55 9.73 -2.80
C TRP A 32 6.80 8.25 -2.58
N ALA A 33 8.01 7.92 -2.10
CA ALA A 33 8.41 6.54 -1.82
C ALA A 33 9.17 6.43 -0.51
N GLY A 34 9.03 5.29 0.16
CA GLY A 34 9.85 4.91 1.32
C GLY A 34 11.03 4.03 0.89
N GLY A 35 12.14 4.07 1.64
CA GLY A 35 13.32 3.27 1.40
C GLY A 35 13.73 2.41 2.60
N GLU A 36 14.59 1.40 2.36
CA GLU A 36 14.96 0.39 3.35
C GLU A 36 15.78 0.94 4.54
N LEU A 37 16.54 2.01 4.34
CA LEU A 37 17.27 2.69 5.41
C LEU A 37 16.55 3.91 5.97
N GLY A 38 15.22 3.95 5.80
CA GLY A 38 14.35 4.99 6.35
C GLY A 38 14.26 6.26 5.53
N GLN A 39 14.69 6.24 4.27
CA GLN A 39 14.59 7.40 3.39
C GLN A 39 13.11 7.68 3.05
N ILE A 40 12.80 8.95 2.92
CA ILE A 40 11.57 9.45 2.29
C ILE A 40 11.96 10.21 1.03
N TYR A 41 11.55 9.68 -0.10
CA TYR A 41 11.81 10.25 -1.41
C TYR A 41 10.60 11.00 -1.95
N ARG A 42 10.85 12.13 -2.59
CA ARG A 42 9.91 12.85 -3.43
C ARG A 42 10.36 12.72 -4.88
N ILE A 43 9.47 12.25 -5.75
CA ILE A 43 9.79 11.93 -7.15
C ILE A 43 8.91 12.78 -8.06
N GLY A 44 9.53 13.72 -8.75
CA GLY A 44 8.83 14.64 -9.67
C GLY A 44 8.31 13.95 -10.94
N PRO A 45 7.51 14.65 -11.77
CA PRO A 45 6.81 14.07 -12.93
C PRO A 45 7.71 13.42 -13.99
N LYS A 46 9.00 13.77 -14.02
CA LYS A 46 10.00 13.20 -14.93
C LYS A 46 10.92 12.18 -14.24
N GLY A 47 10.50 11.61 -13.10
CA GLY A 47 11.28 10.63 -12.35
C GLY A 47 12.46 11.24 -11.57
N ARG A 48 12.54 12.58 -11.43
CA ARG A 48 13.61 13.23 -10.67
C ARG A 48 13.43 13.01 -9.18
N ILE A 49 14.36 12.27 -8.56
CA ILE A 49 14.35 11.92 -7.16
C ILE A 49 14.99 13.02 -6.31
N ARG A 50 14.38 13.27 -5.14
CA ARG A 50 14.97 14.05 -4.05
C ARG A 50 14.67 13.34 -2.73
N GLU A 51 15.69 13.00 -1.97
CA GLU A 51 15.54 12.57 -0.56
C GLU A 51 15.13 13.80 0.27
N ILE A 52 14.01 13.68 0.98
CA ILE A 52 13.43 14.74 1.80
C ILE A 52 13.79 14.56 3.27
N SER A 53 13.84 13.29 3.71
CA SER A 53 14.12 12.94 5.11
C SER A 53 14.69 11.53 5.19
N ARG A 54 15.37 11.25 6.31
CA ARG A 54 15.85 9.92 6.68
C ARG A 54 15.46 9.65 8.13
N LEU A 55 14.45 8.79 8.30
CA LEU A 55 13.83 8.53 9.60
C LEU A 55 14.54 7.42 10.40
N GLY A 56 15.42 6.67 9.73
CA GLY A 56 15.91 5.38 10.20
C GLY A 56 14.84 4.29 10.09
N GLY A 57 15.20 3.04 10.40
CA GLY A 57 14.33 1.90 10.23
C GLY A 57 14.09 1.54 8.77
N PHE A 58 12.91 1.05 8.43
CA PHE A 58 12.48 0.75 7.07
C PHE A 58 11.09 1.36 6.83
N CYS A 59 10.99 2.31 5.91
CA CYS A 59 9.74 2.98 5.58
C CYS A 59 8.95 2.13 4.60
N LEU A 60 7.89 1.47 5.09
CA LEU A 60 6.97 0.65 4.31
C LEU A 60 5.84 1.52 3.74
N GLY A 61 4.58 1.24 4.07
CA GLY A 61 3.43 1.96 3.53
C GLY A 61 3.43 3.47 3.80
N LEU A 62 3.07 4.22 2.79
CA LEU A 62 2.93 5.68 2.81
C LEU A 62 1.50 6.07 2.44
N THR A 63 0.97 7.10 3.11
CA THR A 63 -0.29 7.73 2.70
C THR A 63 -0.34 9.20 3.10
N PHE A 64 -1.10 10.01 2.36
CA PHE A 64 -1.33 11.41 2.69
C PHE A 64 -2.70 11.63 3.31
N SER A 65 -2.77 12.49 4.33
CA SER A 65 -4.02 13.05 4.82
C SER A 65 -4.56 14.12 3.85
N ARG A 66 -5.82 14.53 4.03
CA ARG A 66 -6.37 15.69 3.28
C ARG A 66 -5.58 16.98 3.50
N ALA A 67 -4.96 17.14 4.68
CA ALA A 67 -4.08 18.27 4.99
C ALA A 67 -2.69 18.14 4.34
N GLN A 68 -2.48 17.11 3.50
CA GLN A 68 -1.22 16.82 2.82
C GLN A 68 -0.05 16.58 3.78
N GLU A 69 -0.36 16.01 4.95
CA GLU A 69 0.64 15.45 5.86
C GLU A 69 0.89 13.99 5.50
N LEU A 70 2.14 13.58 5.49
CA LEU A 70 2.55 12.23 5.14
C LEU A 70 2.53 11.32 6.38
N TYR A 71 1.85 10.20 6.27
CA TYR A 71 1.89 9.12 7.26
C TYR A 71 2.73 7.97 6.73
N VAL A 72 3.61 7.44 7.58
CA VAL A 72 4.60 6.43 7.23
C VAL A 72 4.55 5.28 8.23
N CYS A 73 4.34 4.08 7.73
CA CYS A 73 4.55 2.86 8.50
C CYS A 73 6.05 2.54 8.54
N ASN A 74 6.64 2.47 9.73
CA ASN A 74 8.05 2.13 9.88
C ASN A 74 8.19 0.77 10.57
N PHE A 75 8.93 -0.15 9.95
CA PHE A 75 9.07 -1.53 10.42
C PHE A 75 10.19 -1.69 11.45
N LYS A 76 11.45 -1.38 11.10
CA LYS A 76 12.61 -1.62 12.00
C LYS A 76 12.59 -0.76 13.26
N LEU A 77 11.84 0.34 13.23
CA LEU A 77 11.50 1.19 14.38
C LEU A 77 9.96 1.22 14.49
N PRO A 78 9.33 0.13 15.03
CA PRO A 78 7.89 -0.10 14.85
C PRO A 78 7.02 1.07 15.30
N ALA A 79 6.60 1.90 14.34
CA ALA A 79 5.76 3.07 14.57
C ALA A 79 4.98 3.47 13.31
N LEU A 80 3.82 4.09 13.51
CA LEU A 80 3.18 4.95 12.53
C LEU A 80 3.67 6.38 12.80
N LEU A 81 4.26 7.04 11.82
CA LEU A 81 4.83 8.38 11.91
C LEU A 81 3.99 9.37 11.10
N ARG A 82 3.74 10.58 11.60
CA ARG A 82 3.15 11.70 10.87
C ARG A 82 4.23 12.75 10.59
N LEU A 83 4.38 13.12 9.32
CA LEU A 83 5.36 14.09 8.86
C LEU A 83 4.70 15.25 8.12
N ASN A 84 5.31 16.42 8.20
CA ASN A 84 4.99 17.48 7.24
C ASN A 84 5.68 17.23 5.89
N ARG A 85 5.31 17.99 4.85
CA ARG A 85 5.89 17.86 3.49
C ARG A 85 7.39 18.21 3.39
N LYS A 86 8.00 18.73 4.46
CA LYS A 86 9.45 18.97 4.57
C LYS A 86 10.19 17.79 5.21
N GLY A 87 9.48 16.70 5.54
CA GLY A 87 10.05 15.48 6.14
C GLY A 87 10.28 15.55 7.65
N ARG A 88 9.81 16.61 8.34
CA ARG A 88 9.87 16.71 9.80
C ARG A 88 8.76 15.88 10.42
N VAL A 89 9.12 15.00 11.36
CA VAL A 89 8.18 14.22 12.17
C VAL A 89 7.39 15.18 13.08
N LEU A 90 6.06 15.06 13.04
CA LEU A 90 5.11 15.83 13.85
C LEU A 90 4.57 15.00 15.01
N ASP A 91 4.28 13.71 14.73
CA ASP A 91 3.75 12.76 15.72
C ASP A 91 4.23 11.34 15.45
N SER A 92 4.12 10.48 16.48
CA SER A 92 4.48 9.06 16.41
C SER A 92 3.58 8.22 17.30
N TRP A 93 3.07 7.11 16.77
CA TRP A 93 2.32 6.09 17.50
C TRP A 93 3.06 4.75 17.37
N ASN A 94 3.31 4.08 18.51
CA ASN A 94 4.02 2.79 18.55
C ASN A 94 3.26 1.71 19.33
N ARG A 95 2.00 2.00 19.72
CA ARG A 95 1.15 1.08 20.49
C ARG A 95 -0.34 1.40 20.34
N CYS A 96 -1.15 0.39 20.63
CA CYS A 96 -2.58 0.51 20.88
C CYS A 96 -2.85 0.03 22.32
N GLY A 97 -3.17 0.94 23.23
CA GLY A 97 -3.23 0.63 24.67
C GLY A 97 -1.89 0.07 25.19
N ARG A 98 -1.90 -1.17 25.71
CA ARG A 98 -0.69 -1.84 26.19
C ARG A 98 0.06 -2.61 25.09
N ARG A 99 -0.58 -2.90 23.94
CA ARG A 99 0.00 -3.67 22.84
C ARG A 99 0.91 -2.79 21.98
N ARG A 100 2.20 -3.12 21.91
CA ARG A 100 3.15 -2.49 21.00
C ARG A 100 2.93 -2.98 19.57
N PHE A 101 3.15 -2.11 18.59
CA PHE A 101 3.20 -2.52 17.20
C PHE A 101 4.42 -3.41 16.95
N LYS A 102 4.29 -4.35 16.02
CA LYS A 102 5.38 -5.26 15.60
C LYS A 102 5.92 -4.88 14.23
N THR A 103 5.04 -4.81 13.25
CA THR A 103 5.39 -4.57 11.85
C THR A 103 4.32 -3.69 11.20
N PRO A 104 4.23 -2.39 11.57
CA PRO A 104 3.39 -1.45 10.84
C PRO A 104 3.78 -1.47 9.37
N ASN A 105 2.80 -1.76 8.48
CA ASN A 105 3.12 -2.10 7.10
C ASN A 105 2.44 -1.18 6.09
N PHE A 106 1.13 -1.17 6.00
CA PHE A 106 0.38 -0.41 5.00
C PHE A 106 -0.61 0.53 5.66
N SER A 107 -0.96 1.66 5.01
CA SER A 107 -1.92 2.61 5.58
C SER A 107 -2.74 3.33 4.51
N LEU A 108 -3.98 3.71 4.87
CA LEU A 108 -4.87 4.52 4.04
C LEU A 108 -5.89 5.29 4.90
N PHE A 109 -6.39 6.41 4.38
CA PHE A 109 -7.44 7.20 5.01
C PHE A 109 -8.83 6.87 4.45
N ASP A 110 -9.86 6.90 5.32
CA ASP A 110 -11.25 7.02 4.90
C ASP A 110 -11.63 8.49 4.63
N ALA A 111 -12.83 8.71 4.09
CA ALA A 111 -13.36 10.03 3.81
C ALA A 111 -13.63 10.86 5.08
N GLU A 112 -13.84 10.23 6.22
CA GLU A 112 -14.01 10.88 7.51
C GLU A 112 -12.68 11.35 8.12
N GLY A 113 -11.54 10.86 7.59
CA GLY A 113 -10.19 11.17 8.04
C GLY A 113 -9.70 10.29 9.18
N ASN A 114 -10.26 9.10 9.36
CA ASN A 114 -9.63 8.06 10.15
C ASN A 114 -8.59 7.35 9.27
N LEU A 115 -7.48 6.93 9.88
CA LEU A 115 -6.44 6.19 9.18
C LEU A 115 -6.48 4.73 9.61
N TYR A 116 -6.69 3.84 8.64
CA TYR A 116 -6.50 2.40 8.83
C TYR A 116 -5.06 2.04 8.50
N PHE A 117 -4.45 1.21 9.33
CA PHE A 117 -3.12 0.68 9.04
C PHE A 117 -2.98 -0.76 9.49
N SER A 118 -2.28 -1.56 8.68
CA SER A 118 -1.95 -2.93 9.03
C SER A 118 -0.71 -2.96 9.92
N ASP A 119 -0.73 -3.86 10.88
CA ASP A 119 0.43 -4.37 11.60
C ASP A 119 0.54 -5.84 11.22
N SER A 120 1.53 -6.21 10.43
CA SER A 120 1.64 -7.56 9.89
C SER A 120 1.85 -8.61 10.99
N GLY A 121 2.34 -8.22 12.16
CA GLY A 121 2.71 -9.15 13.22
C GLY A 121 3.98 -9.92 12.88
N ASP A 122 4.00 -11.20 13.23
CA ASP A 122 5.11 -12.12 12.97
C ASP A 122 4.86 -12.93 11.70
N TRP A 123 5.90 -13.21 10.94
CA TRP A 123 5.79 -13.94 9.66
C TRP A 123 5.21 -15.36 9.81
N ALA A 124 5.62 -16.06 10.86
CA ALA A 124 5.21 -17.46 11.09
C ALA A 124 3.86 -17.61 11.82
N GLU A 125 3.27 -16.50 12.28
CA GLU A 125 2.08 -16.52 13.12
C GLU A 125 0.92 -15.74 12.52
N ALA A 126 -0.32 -16.18 12.77
CA ALA A 126 -1.51 -15.42 12.42
C ALA A 126 -1.85 -14.44 13.57
N ASN A 127 -0.98 -13.47 13.83
CA ASN A 127 -1.14 -12.48 14.90
C ASN A 127 -1.10 -11.03 14.43
N GLY A 128 -1.07 -10.80 13.11
CA GLY A 128 -1.23 -9.50 12.49
C GLY A 128 -2.65 -8.94 12.70
N CYS A 129 -2.81 -7.63 12.55
CA CYS A 129 -4.10 -6.96 12.70
C CYS A 129 -4.16 -5.68 11.88
N VAL A 130 -5.35 -5.11 11.77
CA VAL A 130 -5.58 -3.75 11.29
C VAL A 130 -5.95 -2.89 12.49
N TYR A 131 -5.26 -1.77 12.62
CA TYR A 131 -5.60 -0.70 13.55
C TYR A 131 -6.31 0.43 12.84
N ARG A 132 -7.04 1.23 13.60
CA ARG A 132 -7.61 2.51 13.16
C ARG A 132 -7.13 3.62 14.08
N LEU A 133 -6.46 4.62 13.50
CA LEU A 133 -6.15 5.89 14.16
C LEU A 133 -7.30 6.87 13.89
N ARG A 134 -8.03 7.22 14.93
CA ARG A 134 -9.12 8.19 14.87
C ARG A 134 -8.58 9.62 14.75
N LYS A 135 -9.37 10.56 14.25
CA LYS A 135 -9.02 11.99 14.17
C LYS A 135 -8.58 12.60 15.49
N ASN A 136 -9.09 12.09 16.62
CA ASN A 136 -8.73 12.54 17.96
C ASN A 136 -7.36 12.00 18.44
N GLY A 137 -6.65 11.25 17.60
CA GLY A 137 -5.35 10.64 17.91
C GLY A 137 -5.42 9.30 18.64
N GLN A 138 -6.61 8.78 18.93
CA GLN A 138 -6.80 7.48 19.57
C GLN A 138 -6.57 6.36 18.57
N VAL A 139 -5.73 5.37 18.95
CA VAL A 139 -5.54 4.14 18.19
C VAL A 139 -6.37 3.03 18.82
N GLU A 140 -7.12 2.33 17.99
CA GLU A 140 -7.90 1.15 18.38
C GLU A 140 -7.63 -0.02 17.43
N MET A 141 -7.81 -1.26 17.89
CA MET A 141 -7.79 -2.43 17.03
C MET A 141 -9.11 -2.49 16.26
N PHE A 142 -9.04 -2.46 14.93
CA PHE A 142 -10.20 -2.56 14.06
C PHE A 142 -10.57 -4.01 13.77
N ALA A 143 -9.59 -4.82 13.32
CA ALA A 143 -9.83 -6.23 12.98
C ALA A 143 -8.56 -7.08 13.10
N GLY A 144 -8.73 -8.38 13.28
CA GLY A 144 -7.68 -9.41 13.40
C GLY A 144 -8.14 -10.59 14.26
N PRO A 145 -7.31 -11.63 14.44
CA PRO A 145 -5.95 -11.75 13.93
C PRO A 145 -5.88 -12.18 12.47
N PHE A 146 -4.79 -11.80 11.77
CA PHE A 146 -4.53 -12.13 10.37
C PHE A 146 -3.14 -12.74 10.18
N ALA A 147 -2.99 -13.52 9.10
CA ALA A 147 -1.73 -14.14 8.70
C ALA A 147 -0.89 -13.16 7.87
N PHE A 148 -0.08 -12.36 8.54
CA PHE A 148 0.73 -11.29 8.00
C PHE A 148 -0.09 -10.28 7.19
N ALA A 149 -0.90 -9.47 7.90
CA ALA A 149 -1.71 -8.40 7.31
C ALA A 149 -0.82 -7.39 6.59
N ASN A 150 -1.09 -7.12 5.31
CA ASN A 150 -0.27 -6.27 4.46
C ASN A 150 -1.11 -5.18 3.79
N GLY A 151 -1.16 -5.12 2.47
CA GLY A 151 -1.89 -4.13 1.70
C GLY A 151 -3.34 -3.97 2.13
N LEU A 152 -3.82 -2.74 2.13
CA LEU A 152 -5.19 -2.36 2.46
C LEU A 152 -5.80 -1.57 1.30
N ALA A 153 -7.12 -1.71 1.10
CA ALA A 153 -7.89 -0.84 0.23
C ALA A 153 -9.31 -0.67 0.77
N LEU A 154 -9.92 0.51 0.59
CA LEU A 154 -11.33 0.75 0.89
C LEU A 154 -12.15 0.72 -0.40
N SER A 155 -13.32 0.07 -0.38
CA SER A 155 -14.29 0.18 -1.47
C SER A 155 -14.67 1.64 -1.71
N ALA A 156 -15.18 1.98 -2.91
CA ALA A 156 -15.48 3.36 -3.27
C ALA A 156 -16.53 4.01 -2.35
N ASP A 157 -17.46 3.22 -1.84
CA ASP A 157 -18.47 3.60 -0.84
C ASP A 157 -18.00 3.46 0.61
N GLU A 158 -16.74 3.03 0.81
CA GLU A 158 -16.08 2.82 2.09
C GLU A 158 -16.80 1.84 3.05
N ARG A 159 -17.71 1.01 2.50
CA ARG A 159 -18.41 -0.03 3.27
C ARG A 159 -17.60 -1.29 3.49
N PHE A 160 -16.52 -1.48 2.73
CA PHE A 160 -15.66 -2.64 2.83
C PHE A 160 -14.19 -2.25 2.90
N LEU A 161 -13.48 -2.88 3.81
CA LEU A 161 -12.01 -2.86 3.88
C LEU A 161 -11.50 -4.20 3.31
N TYR A 162 -10.65 -4.12 2.30
CA TYR A 162 -9.89 -5.26 1.78
C TYR A 162 -8.54 -5.34 2.49
N VAL A 163 -8.13 -6.57 2.85
CA VAL A 163 -6.87 -6.84 3.57
C VAL A 163 -6.13 -7.99 2.91
N VAL A 164 -4.90 -7.76 2.47
CA VAL A 164 -4.00 -8.84 2.03
C VAL A 164 -3.53 -9.64 3.23
N GLN A 165 -3.54 -10.97 3.12
CA GLN A 165 -2.79 -11.89 3.99
C GLN A 165 -1.63 -12.50 3.20
N SER A 166 -0.40 -12.01 3.42
CA SER A 166 0.77 -12.41 2.62
C SER A 166 1.13 -13.89 2.77
N THR A 167 0.94 -14.48 3.94
CA THR A 167 1.27 -15.91 4.18
C THR A 167 0.11 -16.88 3.91
N ARG A 168 -1.04 -16.35 3.44
CA ARG A 168 -2.20 -17.13 3.01
C ARG A 168 -2.52 -16.97 1.53
N ASP A 169 -1.72 -16.17 0.81
CA ASP A 169 -1.87 -15.91 -0.62
C ASP A 169 -3.31 -15.52 -1.02
N ASN A 170 -3.96 -14.67 -0.19
CA ASN A 170 -5.34 -14.25 -0.40
C ASN A 170 -5.60 -12.80 0.01
N VAL A 171 -6.77 -12.30 -0.40
CA VAL A 171 -7.35 -11.03 0.05
C VAL A 171 -8.62 -11.32 0.83
N LEU A 172 -8.76 -10.70 1.99
CA LEU A 172 -9.99 -10.69 2.78
C LEU A 172 -10.82 -9.44 2.47
N GLU A 173 -12.14 -9.57 2.61
CA GLU A 173 -13.12 -8.49 2.65
C GLU A 173 -13.71 -8.40 4.06
N ILE A 174 -13.75 -7.20 4.63
CA ILE A 174 -14.29 -6.91 5.95
C ILE A 174 -15.32 -5.79 5.83
N GLU A 175 -16.56 -6.05 6.16
CA GLU A 175 -17.60 -5.02 6.22
C GLU A 175 -17.27 -4.01 7.31
N ILE A 176 -17.39 -2.72 7.00
CA ILE A 176 -17.40 -1.62 7.97
C ILE A 176 -18.86 -1.32 8.26
N ARG A 177 -19.34 -1.68 9.45
CA ARG A 177 -20.74 -1.50 9.84
C ARG A 177 -21.06 -0.02 10.09
N ALA A 178 -22.33 0.31 10.15
CA ALA A 178 -22.80 1.68 10.38
C ALA A 178 -22.30 2.29 11.71
N ASP A 179 -22.04 1.47 12.72
CA ASP A 179 -21.43 1.87 13.99
C ASP A 179 -19.90 2.01 13.91
N GLY A 180 -19.31 1.76 12.74
CA GLY A 180 -17.89 1.76 12.48
C GLY A 180 -17.15 0.52 12.95
N SER A 181 -17.82 -0.51 13.48
CA SER A 181 -17.20 -1.77 13.87
C SER A 181 -16.91 -2.67 12.64
N ALA A 182 -15.93 -3.58 12.79
CA ALA A 182 -15.61 -4.55 11.75
C ALA A 182 -16.63 -5.70 11.71
N GLY A 183 -17.04 -6.07 10.51
CA GLY A 183 -17.75 -7.31 10.24
C GLY A 183 -16.82 -8.52 10.33
N LYS A 184 -17.39 -9.72 10.16
CA LYS A 184 -16.59 -10.96 10.10
C LYS A 184 -15.80 -10.98 8.77
N PRO A 185 -14.47 -11.17 8.80
CA PRO A 185 -13.67 -11.30 7.59
C PRO A 185 -14.11 -12.48 6.71
N LYS A 186 -14.17 -12.27 5.41
CA LYS A 186 -14.46 -13.30 4.40
C LYS A 186 -13.34 -13.30 3.35
N VAL A 187 -13.03 -14.47 2.79
CA VAL A 187 -12.10 -14.55 1.66
C VAL A 187 -12.79 -13.93 0.43
N TYR A 188 -12.20 -12.85 -0.07
CA TYR A 188 -12.65 -12.15 -1.27
C TYR A 188 -12.01 -12.72 -2.53
N ALA A 189 -10.70 -12.96 -2.49
CA ALA A 189 -9.95 -13.55 -3.59
C ALA A 189 -8.88 -14.50 -3.06
N SER A 190 -8.66 -15.61 -3.77
CA SER A 190 -7.63 -16.60 -3.50
C SER A 190 -6.97 -17.05 -4.81
N GLY A 191 -5.87 -17.82 -4.70
CA GLY A 191 -5.12 -18.28 -5.88
C GLY A 191 -4.20 -17.20 -6.45
N LEU A 192 -3.83 -16.22 -5.63
CA LEU A 192 -2.73 -15.31 -5.91
C LEU A 192 -1.40 -16.07 -5.84
N ALA A 193 -0.37 -15.53 -6.48
CA ALA A 193 0.98 -16.08 -6.32
C ALA A 193 1.56 -15.71 -4.95
N ARG A 194 2.71 -16.32 -4.63
CA ARG A 194 3.33 -16.21 -3.30
C ARG A 194 3.59 -14.76 -2.88
N VAL A 195 3.24 -14.51 -1.62
CA VAL A 195 3.47 -13.27 -0.91
C VAL A 195 2.78 -12.09 -1.60
N PRO A 196 1.43 -12.08 -1.69
CA PRO A 196 0.70 -10.87 -2.04
C PRO A 196 1.03 -9.78 -1.01
N ASP A 197 1.16 -8.54 -1.49
CA ASP A 197 1.76 -7.44 -0.76
C ASP A 197 0.85 -6.20 -0.79
N GLY A 198 1.24 -5.13 -1.43
CA GLY A 198 0.43 -3.93 -1.55
C GLY A 198 -0.70 -4.06 -2.58
N MET A 199 -1.68 -3.20 -2.47
CA MET A 199 -2.79 -3.16 -3.42
C MET A 199 -3.36 -1.76 -3.64
N ALA A 200 -4.06 -1.59 -4.76
CA ALA A 200 -4.83 -0.39 -5.09
C ALA A 200 -6.14 -0.76 -5.81
N LEU A 201 -7.12 0.14 -5.80
CA LEU A 201 -8.38 0.01 -6.54
C LEU A 201 -8.42 0.92 -7.76
N ASP A 202 -9.06 0.46 -8.83
CA ASP A 202 -9.50 1.34 -9.91
C ASP A 202 -10.92 1.87 -9.68
N ALA A 203 -11.33 2.83 -10.49
CA ALA A 203 -12.66 3.46 -10.41
C ALA A 203 -13.82 2.50 -10.73
N MET A 204 -13.52 1.31 -11.29
CA MET A 204 -14.48 0.25 -11.58
C MET A 204 -14.55 -0.79 -10.45
N GLY A 205 -13.80 -0.60 -9.36
CA GLY A 205 -13.74 -1.50 -8.21
C GLY A 205 -12.89 -2.75 -8.42
N ASN A 206 -12.00 -2.79 -9.42
CA ASN A 206 -11.03 -3.87 -9.51
C ASN A 206 -9.87 -3.60 -8.58
N LEU A 207 -9.42 -4.63 -7.84
CA LEU A 207 -8.18 -4.61 -7.06
C LEU A 207 -6.98 -4.96 -7.93
N TYR A 208 -5.88 -4.28 -7.72
CA TYR A 208 -4.56 -4.58 -8.28
C TYR A 208 -3.66 -4.98 -7.13
N VAL A 209 -3.17 -6.21 -7.14
CA VAL A 209 -2.41 -6.81 -6.03
C VAL A 209 -1.03 -7.19 -6.54
N THR A 210 0.01 -6.65 -5.91
CA THR A 210 1.40 -7.04 -6.15
C THR A 210 1.75 -8.31 -5.38
N CYS A 211 2.64 -9.14 -5.92
CA CYS A 211 3.11 -10.36 -5.25
C CYS A 211 4.65 -10.37 -5.23
N TYR A 212 5.19 -10.03 -4.06
CA TYR A 212 6.62 -9.81 -3.84
C TYR A 212 7.52 -10.98 -4.24
N ALA A 213 7.20 -12.19 -3.76
CA ALA A 213 8.09 -13.35 -3.94
C ALA A 213 7.97 -14.05 -5.30
N SER A 214 7.07 -13.57 -6.16
CA SER A 214 6.78 -14.22 -7.44
C SER A 214 6.83 -13.29 -8.65
N ASP A 215 7.14 -12.00 -8.43
CA ASP A 215 7.26 -10.96 -9.48
C ASP A 215 5.99 -10.85 -10.35
N ASN A 216 4.83 -11.07 -9.71
CA ASN A 216 3.52 -11.02 -10.35
C ASN A 216 2.72 -9.82 -9.87
N VAL A 217 1.85 -9.34 -10.74
CA VAL A 217 0.77 -8.42 -10.39
C VAL A 217 -0.54 -9.03 -10.86
N TYR A 218 -1.55 -9.02 -10.02
CA TYR A 218 -2.87 -9.52 -10.34
C TYR A 218 -3.91 -8.42 -10.39
N LYS A 219 -4.89 -8.58 -11.27
CA LYS A 219 -6.15 -7.83 -11.26
C LYS A 219 -7.25 -8.74 -10.73
N VAL A 220 -7.96 -8.29 -9.71
CA VAL A 220 -9.11 -8.99 -9.11
C VAL A 220 -10.36 -8.18 -9.39
N SER A 221 -11.33 -8.78 -10.09
CA SER A 221 -12.59 -8.10 -10.41
C SER A 221 -13.46 -7.90 -9.17
N PRO A 222 -14.50 -7.03 -9.22
CA PRO A 222 -15.45 -6.85 -8.11
C PRO A 222 -16.22 -8.14 -7.69
N ARG A 223 -16.11 -9.19 -8.50
CA ARG A 223 -16.68 -10.52 -8.19
C ARG A 223 -15.62 -11.52 -7.68
N GLY A 224 -14.43 -11.03 -7.30
CA GLY A 224 -13.33 -11.88 -6.80
C GLY A 224 -12.59 -12.70 -7.87
N LYS A 225 -12.85 -12.49 -9.18
CA LYS A 225 -12.14 -13.22 -10.26
C LYS A 225 -10.73 -12.69 -10.40
N VAL A 226 -9.74 -13.58 -10.18
CA VAL A 226 -8.31 -13.29 -10.26
C VAL A 226 -7.82 -13.46 -11.70
N GLN A 227 -7.06 -12.49 -12.21
CA GLN A 227 -6.42 -12.51 -13.53
C GLN A 227 -4.97 -12.03 -13.40
N LEU A 228 -4.04 -12.69 -14.07
CA LEU A 228 -2.65 -12.25 -14.13
C LEU A 228 -2.58 -10.95 -14.94
N LEU A 229 -2.22 -9.85 -14.27
CA LEU A 229 -2.05 -8.55 -14.93
C LEU A 229 -0.70 -8.46 -15.63
N ALA A 230 0.36 -8.77 -14.90
CA ALA A 230 1.74 -8.73 -15.39
C ALA A 230 2.60 -9.75 -14.65
N TYR A 231 3.69 -10.17 -15.30
CA TYR A 231 4.68 -11.10 -14.75
C TYR A 231 6.03 -10.85 -15.40
N ASP A 232 7.09 -10.78 -14.60
CA ASP A 232 8.46 -10.60 -15.07
C ASP A 232 9.37 -11.74 -14.57
N PRO A 233 9.57 -12.82 -15.38
CA PRO A 233 10.40 -13.95 -14.98
C PRO A 233 11.88 -13.60 -14.86
N THR A 234 12.30 -12.46 -15.40
CA THR A 234 13.71 -12.01 -15.39
C THR A 234 14.00 -11.01 -14.27
N ARG A 235 12.97 -10.52 -13.59
CA ARG A 235 13.08 -9.54 -12.49
C ARG A 235 13.84 -8.28 -12.91
N THR A 236 13.61 -7.79 -14.13
CA THR A 236 14.28 -6.62 -14.68
C THR A 236 13.43 -5.36 -14.56
N MET A 237 12.14 -5.47 -14.86
CA MET A 237 11.18 -4.39 -14.84
C MET A 237 10.26 -4.48 -13.62
N ILE A 238 9.74 -5.67 -13.33
CA ILE A 238 8.98 -5.98 -12.12
C ILE A 238 9.84 -6.92 -11.28
N ALA A 239 10.35 -6.43 -10.14
CA ALA A 239 11.34 -7.14 -9.34
C ALA A 239 11.02 -7.04 -7.84
N GLY A 240 10.35 -8.06 -7.31
CA GLY A 240 9.81 -8.02 -5.95
C GLY A 240 8.85 -6.83 -5.79
N PRO A 241 7.74 -6.78 -6.56
CA PRO A 241 6.82 -5.67 -6.49
C PRO A 241 6.07 -5.70 -5.15
N THR A 242 6.23 -4.64 -4.35
CA THR A 242 5.60 -4.52 -3.02
C THR A 242 4.40 -3.61 -3.01
N ASN A 243 4.36 -2.62 -3.89
CA ASN A 243 3.28 -1.65 -3.88
C ASN A 243 2.86 -1.24 -5.29
N VAL A 244 1.59 -0.82 -5.42
CA VAL A 244 1.05 -0.22 -6.64
C VAL A 244 0.25 1.03 -6.27
N ALA A 245 0.46 2.12 -7.02
CA ALA A 245 -0.30 3.35 -6.87
C ALA A 245 -0.75 3.87 -8.24
N PHE A 246 -1.97 4.39 -8.31
CA PHE A 246 -2.45 5.09 -9.50
C PHE A 246 -2.02 6.54 -9.49
N GLY A 247 -1.63 7.05 -10.65
CA GLY A 247 -1.19 8.44 -10.81
C GLY A 247 -1.16 8.86 -12.28
N GLY A 248 -0.36 9.89 -12.57
CA GLY A 248 -0.32 10.53 -13.88
C GLY A 248 -1.44 11.57 -14.04
N PRO A 249 -1.39 12.37 -15.14
CA PRO A 249 -2.31 13.50 -15.33
C PRO A 249 -3.80 13.11 -15.34
N ASN A 250 -4.10 11.89 -15.82
CA ASN A 250 -5.47 11.38 -15.93
C ASN A 250 -5.77 10.30 -14.88
N PHE A 251 -4.85 10.02 -13.94
CA PHE A 251 -4.96 8.90 -12.99
C PHE A 251 -5.12 7.52 -13.67
N ASP A 252 -4.57 7.34 -14.86
CA ASP A 252 -4.67 6.14 -15.68
C ASP A 252 -3.33 5.39 -15.85
N GLN A 253 -2.34 5.76 -15.05
CA GLN A 253 -1.05 5.09 -14.97
C GLN A 253 -0.91 4.38 -13.62
N MET A 254 -0.39 3.18 -13.64
CA MET A 254 0.03 2.43 -12.45
C MET A 254 1.53 2.60 -12.25
N PHE A 255 1.95 2.81 -11.00
CA PHE A 255 3.34 2.91 -10.58
C PHE A 255 3.61 1.78 -9.58
N PHE A 256 4.73 1.08 -9.76
CA PHE A 256 5.07 -0.09 -8.94
C PHE A 256 6.40 0.14 -8.23
N ALA A 257 6.41 -0.04 -6.92
CA ALA A 257 7.63 -0.15 -6.14
C ALA A 257 8.27 -1.52 -6.36
N ASN A 258 9.58 -1.56 -6.54
CA ASN A 258 10.34 -2.77 -6.81
C ASN A 258 11.40 -2.96 -5.72
N LEU A 259 11.02 -3.60 -4.61
CA LEU A 259 11.90 -3.84 -3.47
C LEU A 259 13.13 -4.69 -3.83
N GLY A 260 13.00 -5.58 -4.79
CA GLY A 260 14.11 -6.39 -5.30
C GLY A 260 15.13 -5.62 -6.17
N ARG A 261 14.92 -4.31 -6.38
CA ARG A 261 15.75 -3.42 -7.20
C ARG A 261 15.71 -1.99 -6.65
N TRP A 262 16.24 -1.02 -7.40
CA TRP A 262 16.39 0.38 -7.01
C TRP A 262 15.54 1.32 -7.86
N HIS A 263 14.36 0.88 -8.28
CA HIS A 263 13.55 1.66 -9.22
C HIS A 263 12.04 1.56 -8.94
N VAL A 264 11.35 2.55 -9.42
CA VAL A 264 9.90 2.53 -9.64
C VAL A 264 9.66 2.38 -11.13
N CYS A 265 8.82 1.44 -11.54
CA CYS A 265 8.34 1.34 -12.91
C CYS A 265 6.88 1.78 -13.02
N GLN A 266 6.45 2.05 -14.26
CA GLN A 266 5.08 2.45 -14.56
C GLN A 266 4.55 1.71 -15.80
N ALA A 267 3.22 1.56 -15.85
CA ALA A 267 2.51 1.00 -17.00
C ALA A 267 1.12 1.65 -17.13
N PRO A 268 0.56 1.75 -18.35
CA PRO A 268 -0.81 2.23 -18.54
C PRO A 268 -1.80 1.23 -17.91
N ALA A 269 -2.78 1.73 -17.17
CA ALA A 269 -3.82 0.91 -16.55
C ALA A 269 -5.00 0.64 -17.51
N GLY A 270 -5.23 1.55 -18.47
CA GLY A 270 -6.41 1.51 -19.35
C GLY A 270 -7.72 1.85 -18.65
N VAL A 271 -7.64 2.27 -17.37
CA VAL A 271 -8.75 2.67 -16.51
C VAL A 271 -8.21 3.67 -15.49
N ARG A 272 -9.08 4.54 -14.98
CA ARG A 272 -8.68 5.48 -13.91
C ARG A 272 -8.61 4.77 -12.57
N GLY A 273 -7.60 5.12 -11.77
CA GLY A 273 -7.52 4.72 -10.37
C GLY A 273 -8.66 5.32 -9.54
N GLN A 274 -9.00 4.66 -8.44
CA GLN A 274 -9.89 5.23 -7.44
C GLN A 274 -9.18 6.39 -6.73
N LEU A 275 -9.85 7.55 -6.62
CA LEU A 275 -9.31 8.68 -5.86
C LEU A 275 -9.26 8.35 -4.37
N LEU A 276 -8.12 8.56 -3.75
CA LEU A 276 -7.92 8.43 -2.32
C LEU A 276 -8.43 9.69 -1.57
N ALA A 277 -8.55 9.59 -0.24
CA ALA A 277 -9.10 10.67 0.57
C ALA A 277 -8.37 12.03 0.45
N ASN A 278 -7.06 12.01 0.18
CA ASN A 278 -6.23 13.21 -0.05
C ASN A 278 -6.33 13.79 -1.46
N GLN A 279 -7.02 13.12 -2.36
CA GLN A 279 -7.14 13.45 -3.80
C GLN A 279 -8.57 13.84 -4.18
N ARG A 280 -9.50 13.76 -3.22
CA ARG A 280 -10.94 14.13 -3.36
C ARG A 280 -11.22 15.58 -2.97
#